data_d32b7106c8ad00aeb53af6e73a5ad563
#
_entry.id   d32b7106c8ad00aeb53af6e73a5ad563
#
_cell.length_a   1.000
_cell.length_b   1.000
_cell.length_c   1.000
_cell.angle_alpha   90.00
_cell.angle_beta   90.00
_cell.angle_gamma   90.00
#
_symmetry.space_group_name_H-M   'P 1'
#
loop_
_entity.id
_entity.type
_entity.pdbx_description
1 polymer ?
#
loop_
_entity_poly.entity_id
_entity_poly.type
_entity_poly.pdbx_seq_one_letter_code
_entity_poly.pdbx_strand_id
1 'polypeptide(L)'
;LGLDNLIMFYDANDIQLSTETKDVTIEDTAKKYEAWGWKVIKINGNDPDAIRGALNEAKAENERPTLIIGHTVMGKGARKADGSSYEADCATHGAPLGGDAYINTIKNLGGDPTNPFVIFPEVAELYAKRTTELKKIMAEKYAAKAAWAKANPEKAAKLEMFFSGKAPEVNWAAIEQKAGVATRAASATVLSALATQVENMIVASADLSNSDKTDGFLKKTHAFKKGDFSGAFFQAGVAELTMACCCIGMALHGGVIPACGTFFVFSDYMKPAVRMAALMEVPVKFIWTHDAFRVGEDGPTHEPVEQEAQIRLMEKLKNHKGHNSMLVLRPADAEETTVAWKLAMENISTPTALIFSRQNITNLPAGNDYSQAAKGAYIVAGSDENPDVILVASGSEVSTLVAGAELLRKDGIKLRIVSAPSEGLFRNQAPGYQESIIPANAKVFGLTAGLPVTLEGLVGAHGKVWGLESFGFSAPYKVLDEKLGFTAENVYKQVKAMM
;
A
#
# COMPACT_ATOMS: atom_id res chain seq x y z
N LEU A 1 -1.75 -19.42 -11.93
CA LEU A 1 -0.78 -20.06 -11.02
C LEU A 1 -1.17 -21.50 -10.61
N GLY A 2 -2.44 -21.92 -10.82
CA GLY A 2 -2.90 -23.25 -10.45
C GLY A 2 -3.01 -23.43 -8.94
N LEU A 3 -3.60 -22.45 -8.25
CA LEU A 3 -3.80 -22.47 -6.80
C LEU A 3 -4.97 -23.40 -6.44
N ASP A 4 -4.72 -24.70 -6.40
CA ASP A 4 -5.70 -25.75 -6.12
C ASP A 4 -6.29 -25.69 -4.70
N ASN A 5 -5.54 -25.10 -3.76
CA ASN A 5 -5.99 -24.91 -2.38
C ASN A 5 -6.92 -23.70 -2.17
N LEU A 6 -7.17 -22.90 -3.24
CA LEU A 6 -8.12 -21.79 -3.19
C LEU A 6 -9.54 -22.29 -3.48
N ILE A 7 -10.37 -22.30 -2.46
CA ILE A 7 -11.79 -22.63 -2.55
C ILE A 7 -12.60 -21.39 -2.19
N MET A 8 -13.44 -20.94 -3.10
CA MET A 8 -14.31 -19.79 -2.94
C MET A 8 -15.77 -20.19 -2.95
N PHE A 9 -16.58 -19.68 -2.03
CA PHE A 9 -18.03 -19.86 -2.02
C PHE A 9 -18.67 -18.53 -2.44
N TYR A 10 -19.46 -18.55 -3.49
CA TYR A 10 -20.27 -17.44 -3.95
C TYR A 10 -21.72 -17.67 -3.51
N ASP A 11 -22.23 -16.84 -2.62
CA ASP A 11 -23.62 -16.78 -2.21
C ASP A 11 -24.44 -16.05 -3.28
N ALA A 12 -25.07 -16.83 -4.17
CA ALA A 12 -25.86 -16.33 -5.27
C ALA A 12 -27.33 -16.23 -4.83
N ASN A 13 -27.70 -15.15 -4.16
CA ASN A 13 -29.04 -14.96 -3.61
C ASN A 13 -29.95 -14.04 -4.47
N ASP A 14 -29.46 -13.59 -5.61
CA ASP A 14 -30.15 -12.80 -6.63
C ASP A 14 -30.63 -11.40 -6.17
N ILE A 15 -30.29 -10.97 -4.95
CA ILE A 15 -30.72 -9.71 -4.35
C ILE A 15 -29.51 -8.80 -4.11
N GLN A 16 -29.69 -7.51 -4.40
CA GLN A 16 -28.78 -6.44 -4.07
C GLN A 16 -29.43 -5.49 -3.05
N LEU A 17 -28.70 -4.44 -2.63
CA LEU A 17 -29.18 -3.47 -1.64
C LEU A 17 -30.47 -2.77 -2.09
N SER A 18 -30.60 -2.45 -3.37
CA SER A 18 -31.72 -1.65 -3.89
C SER A 18 -32.51 -2.30 -5.03
N THR A 19 -32.04 -3.47 -5.57
CA THR A 19 -32.66 -4.11 -6.72
C THR A 19 -32.28 -5.59 -6.81
N GLU A 20 -32.85 -6.31 -7.75
CA GLU A 20 -32.44 -7.68 -8.06
C GLU A 20 -31.19 -7.70 -8.95
N THR A 21 -30.39 -8.75 -8.84
CA THR A 21 -29.13 -8.91 -9.62
C THR A 21 -29.39 -8.88 -11.13
N LYS A 22 -30.52 -9.45 -11.60
CA LYS A 22 -30.89 -9.46 -13.02
C LYS A 22 -31.09 -8.07 -13.64
N ASP A 23 -31.37 -7.04 -12.81
CA ASP A 23 -31.56 -5.67 -13.29
C ASP A 23 -30.23 -4.94 -13.50
N VAL A 24 -29.12 -5.52 -13.03
CA VAL A 24 -27.78 -4.90 -13.05
C VAL A 24 -26.82 -5.66 -13.95
N THR A 25 -26.88 -6.99 -13.96
CA THR A 25 -25.96 -7.82 -14.75
C THR A 25 -26.67 -9.01 -15.39
N ILE A 26 -26.21 -9.37 -16.60
CA ILE A 26 -26.63 -10.57 -17.32
C ILE A 26 -25.48 -11.58 -17.42
N GLU A 27 -24.37 -11.36 -16.70
CA GLU A 27 -23.20 -12.23 -16.76
C GLU A 27 -23.52 -13.64 -16.22
N ASP A 28 -23.07 -14.67 -16.95
CA ASP A 28 -23.01 -16.04 -16.44
C ASP A 28 -21.70 -16.22 -15.64
N THR A 29 -21.79 -16.04 -14.33
CA THR A 29 -20.65 -16.15 -13.41
C THR A 29 -19.94 -17.51 -13.53
N ALA A 30 -20.68 -18.60 -13.73
CA ALA A 30 -20.10 -19.93 -13.87
C ALA A 30 -19.20 -20.00 -15.10
N LYS A 31 -19.73 -19.63 -16.27
CA LYS A 31 -18.95 -19.63 -17.52
C LYS A 31 -17.75 -18.71 -17.47
N LYS A 32 -17.88 -17.57 -16.80
CA LYS A 32 -16.78 -16.61 -16.61
C LYS A 32 -15.61 -17.25 -15.85
N TYR A 33 -15.89 -17.91 -14.72
CA TYR A 33 -14.86 -18.60 -13.93
C TYR A 33 -14.32 -19.86 -14.63
N GLU A 34 -15.17 -20.62 -15.33
CA GLU A 34 -14.73 -21.75 -16.17
C GLU A 34 -13.74 -21.28 -17.24
N ALA A 35 -14.02 -20.14 -17.92
CA ALA A 35 -13.12 -19.55 -18.91
C ALA A 35 -11.77 -19.10 -18.29
N TRP A 36 -11.75 -18.74 -17.00
CA TRP A 36 -10.52 -18.45 -16.25
C TRP A 36 -9.79 -19.72 -15.77
N GLY A 37 -10.30 -20.91 -16.09
CA GLY A 37 -9.69 -22.18 -15.71
C GLY A 37 -10.02 -22.66 -14.30
N TRP A 38 -11.05 -22.12 -13.66
CA TRP A 38 -11.54 -22.60 -12.37
C TRP A 38 -12.44 -23.84 -12.54
N LYS A 39 -12.44 -24.70 -11.54
CA LYS A 39 -13.52 -25.67 -11.36
C LYS A 39 -14.74 -24.94 -10.78
N VAL A 40 -15.92 -25.17 -11.35
CA VAL A 40 -17.17 -24.57 -10.87
C VAL A 40 -18.15 -25.65 -10.43
N ILE A 41 -18.70 -25.52 -9.22
CA ILE A 41 -19.70 -26.43 -8.66
C ILE A 41 -20.94 -25.60 -8.31
N LYS A 42 -22.10 -25.96 -8.84
CA LYS A 42 -23.39 -25.31 -8.57
C LYS A 42 -24.22 -26.15 -7.62
N ILE A 43 -24.73 -25.56 -6.55
CA ILE A 43 -25.50 -26.23 -5.51
C ILE A 43 -26.70 -25.41 -5.03
N ASN A 44 -27.62 -26.06 -4.34
CA ASN A 44 -28.54 -25.38 -3.43
C ASN A 44 -27.75 -24.94 -2.18
N GLY A 45 -27.48 -23.63 -2.06
CA GLY A 45 -26.70 -23.06 -0.96
C GLY A 45 -27.43 -23.02 0.39
N ASN A 46 -28.72 -23.44 0.44
CA ASN A 46 -29.46 -23.61 1.68
C ASN A 46 -29.54 -25.09 2.13
N ASP A 47 -28.90 -26.02 1.40
CA ASP A 47 -28.85 -27.44 1.74
C ASP A 47 -27.46 -27.76 2.35
N PRO A 48 -27.41 -28.09 3.66
CA PRO A 48 -26.13 -28.41 4.34
C PRO A 48 -25.41 -29.64 3.75
N ASP A 49 -26.14 -30.61 3.22
CA ASP A 49 -25.51 -31.83 2.66
C ASP A 49 -24.93 -31.54 1.26
N ALA A 50 -25.61 -30.73 0.46
CA ALA A 50 -25.04 -30.22 -0.79
C ALA A 50 -23.78 -29.39 -0.57
N ILE A 51 -23.76 -28.53 0.47
CA ILE A 51 -22.57 -27.73 0.85
C ILE A 51 -21.42 -28.65 1.25
N ARG A 52 -21.64 -29.66 2.10
CA ARG A 52 -20.63 -30.65 2.50
C ARG A 52 -20.08 -31.40 1.30
N GLY A 53 -20.96 -31.86 0.41
CA GLY A 53 -20.59 -32.54 -0.83
C GLY A 53 -19.67 -31.70 -1.70
N ALA A 54 -20.05 -30.47 -1.97
CA ALA A 54 -19.28 -29.50 -2.76
C ALA A 54 -17.90 -29.18 -2.13
N LEU A 55 -17.86 -28.98 -0.81
CA LEU A 55 -16.59 -28.76 -0.09
C LEU A 55 -15.66 -29.97 -0.14
N ASN A 56 -16.18 -31.20 -0.04
CA ASN A 56 -15.39 -32.41 -0.19
C ASN A 56 -14.86 -32.58 -1.61
N GLU A 57 -15.68 -32.29 -2.63
CA GLU A 57 -15.28 -32.30 -4.03
C GLU A 57 -14.21 -31.23 -4.32
N ALA A 58 -14.38 -30.00 -3.77
CA ALA A 58 -13.40 -28.92 -3.91
C ALA A 58 -12.06 -29.27 -3.26
N LYS A 59 -12.07 -29.92 -2.09
CA LYS A 59 -10.84 -30.37 -1.40
C LYS A 59 -10.11 -31.49 -2.13
N ALA A 60 -10.78 -32.25 -2.96
CA ALA A 60 -10.20 -33.31 -3.79
C ALA A 60 -9.62 -32.79 -5.12
N GLU A 61 -9.93 -31.54 -5.51
CA GLU A 61 -9.34 -30.87 -6.68
C GLU A 61 -7.89 -30.53 -6.37
N ASN A 62 -6.96 -30.85 -7.25
CA ASN A 62 -5.52 -30.67 -7.07
C ASN A 62 -4.79 -30.03 -8.27
N GLU A 63 -5.54 -29.43 -9.21
CA GLU A 63 -4.98 -28.81 -10.40
C GLU A 63 -5.33 -27.32 -10.54
N ARG A 64 -6.46 -26.89 -9.99
CA ARG A 64 -7.03 -25.58 -10.22
C ARG A 64 -7.91 -25.09 -9.04
N PRO A 65 -8.08 -23.79 -8.86
CA PRO A 65 -8.98 -23.27 -7.85
C PRO A 65 -10.43 -23.65 -8.11
N THR A 66 -11.24 -23.74 -7.04
CA THR A 66 -12.65 -24.11 -7.12
C THR A 66 -13.55 -22.95 -6.68
N LEU A 67 -14.58 -22.66 -7.51
CA LEU A 67 -15.70 -21.80 -7.16
C LEU A 67 -16.93 -22.67 -6.88
N ILE A 68 -17.50 -22.57 -5.69
CA ILE A 68 -18.81 -23.14 -5.35
C ILE A 68 -19.84 -22.02 -5.46
N ILE A 69 -20.82 -22.15 -6.36
CA ILE A 69 -21.96 -21.23 -6.48
C ILE A 69 -23.12 -21.84 -5.74
N GLY A 70 -23.43 -21.31 -4.57
CA GLY A 70 -24.57 -21.70 -3.75
C GLY A 70 -25.76 -20.77 -4.00
N HIS A 71 -26.80 -21.29 -4.66
CA HIS A 71 -28.05 -20.52 -4.79
C HIS A 71 -28.77 -20.51 -3.43
N THR A 72 -28.97 -19.33 -2.87
CA THR A 72 -29.59 -19.12 -1.57
C THR A 72 -30.79 -18.18 -1.64
N VAL A 73 -31.50 -18.03 -0.54
CA VAL A 73 -32.61 -17.07 -0.41
C VAL A 73 -32.18 -15.97 0.54
N MET A 74 -32.15 -14.71 0.07
CA MET A 74 -31.87 -13.55 0.90
C MET A 74 -32.89 -13.48 2.04
N GLY A 75 -32.41 -13.33 3.29
CA GLY A 75 -33.26 -13.23 4.46
C GLY A 75 -34.13 -14.47 4.69
N LYS A 76 -33.63 -15.69 4.38
CA LYS A 76 -34.39 -16.93 4.55
C LYS A 76 -34.98 -17.05 5.94
N GLY A 77 -36.30 -17.27 5.99
CA GLY A 77 -37.07 -17.37 7.24
C GLY A 77 -37.52 -16.02 7.80
N ALA A 78 -37.11 -14.88 7.23
CA ALA A 78 -37.55 -13.56 7.70
C ALA A 78 -39.04 -13.34 7.48
N ARG A 79 -39.70 -12.67 8.48
CA ARG A 79 -41.13 -12.33 8.47
C ARG A 79 -41.30 -10.83 8.70
N LYS A 80 -42.33 -10.26 8.06
CA LYS A 80 -42.79 -8.88 8.32
C LYS A 80 -43.60 -8.82 9.65
N ALA A 81 -43.91 -7.60 10.10
CA ALA A 81 -44.70 -7.40 11.30
C ALA A 81 -46.11 -8.04 11.23
N ASP A 82 -46.69 -8.12 10.02
CA ASP A 82 -47.96 -8.78 9.76
C ASP A 82 -47.85 -10.31 9.61
N GLY A 83 -46.65 -10.88 9.76
CA GLY A 83 -46.38 -12.30 9.63
C GLY A 83 -46.14 -12.80 8.18
N SER A 84 -46.33 -11.95 7.19
CA SER A 84 -46.05 -12.30 5.78
C SER A 84 -44.56 -12.54 5.55
N SER A 85 -44.19 -13.20 4.43
CA SER A 85 -42.76 -13.45 4.08
C SER A 85 -42.03 -12.14 3.82
N TYR A 86 -40.79 -12.08 4.32
CA TYR A 86 -39.84 -11.00 4.02
C TYR A 86 -38.59 -11.52 3.30
N GLU A 87 -38.65 -12.76 2.80
CA GLU A 87 -37.62 -13.40 2.02
C GLU A 87 -37.48 -12.74 0.64
N ALA A 88 -36.28 -12.76 0.07
CA ALA A 88 -35.96 -12.21 -1.25
C ALA A 88 -36.40 -10.75 -1.47
N ASP A 89 -36.48 -9.96 -0.41
CA ASP A 89 -36.86 -8.55 -0.47
C ASP A 89 -35.58 -7.70 -0.23
N CYS A 90 -35.30 -6.75 -1.13
CA CYS A 90 -34.15 -5.83 -1.02
C CYS A 90 -34.14 -5.07 0.33
N ALA A 91 -35.30 -4.79 0.88
CA ALA A 91 -35.43 -4.11 2.18
C ALA A 91 -34.88 -4.92 3.37
N THR A 92 -34.67 -6.24 3.22
CA THR A 92 -33.99 -7.05 4.26
C THR A 92 -32.48 -6.90 4.24
N HIS A 93 -31.89 -6.33 3.17
CA HIS A 93 -30.46 -6.18 3.03
C HIS A 93 -29.92 -5.08 3.94
N GLY A 94 -29.22 -5.46 5.00
CA GLY A 94 -28.58 -4.52 5.93
C GLY A 94 -29.54 -3.78 6.88
N ALA A 95 -30.85 -4.02 6.83
CA ALA A 95 -31.81 -3.45 7.75
C ALA A 95 -32.10 -4.41 8.92
N PRO A 96 -31.91 -4.01 10.19
CA PRO A 96 -32.21 -4.87 11.31
C PRO A 96 -33.74 -5.06 11.42
N LEU A 97 -34.16 -6.30 11.71
CA LEU A 97 -35.55 -6.59 12.04
C LEU A 97 -35.85 -6.10 13.47
N GLY A 98 -36.96 -5.36 13.64
CA GLY A 98 -37.40 -4.84 14.94
C GLY A 98 -38.85 -5.18 15.25
N GLY A 99 -39.27 -5.03 16.52
CA GLY A 99 -40.66 -5.22 16.96
C GLY A 99 -41.24 -6.58 16.58
N ASP A 100 -42.45 -6.58 16.06
CA ASP A 100 -43.17 -7.81 15.69
C ASP A 100 -42.49 -8.58 14.54
N ALA A 101 -41.81 -7.91 13.62
CA ALA A 101 -41.07 -8.57 12.56
C ALA A 101 -39.92 -9.45 13.12
N TYR A 102 -39.20 -8.97 14.12
CA TYR A 102 -38.20 -9.75 14.85
C TYR A 102 -38.82 -10.96 15.56
N ILE A 103 -39.89 -10.74 16.30
CA ILE A 103 -40.62 -11.79 17.06
C ILE A 103 -41.12 -12.87 16.09
N ASN A 104 -41.77 -12.48 15.01
CA ASN A 104 -42.30 -13.39 14.00
C ASN A 104 -41.20 -14.20 13.31
N THR A 105 -40.04 -13.55 13.02
CA THR A 105 -38.89 -14.22 12.41
C THR A 105 -38.29 -15.27 13.34
N ILE A 106 -38.04 -14.92 14.60
CA ILE A 106 -37.51 -15.87 15.60
C ILE A 106 -38.41 -17.10 15.75
N LYS A 107 -39.76 -16.86 15.88
CA LYS A 107 -40.74 -17.96 15.94
C LYS A 107 -40.74 -18.83 14.67
N ASN A 108 -40.66 -18.19 13.49
CA ASN A 108 -40.62 -18.91 12.21
C ASN A 108 -39.40 -19.78 12.07
N LEU A 109 -38.27 -19.37 12.65
CA LEU A 109 -37.00 -20.12 12.69
C LEU A 109 -36.95 -21.15 13.82
N GLY A 110 -38.02 -21.33 14.59
CA GLY A 110 -38.09 -22.30 15.69
C GLY A 110 -37.46 -21.84 17.00
N GLY A 111 -37.13 -20.55 17.12
CA GLY A 111 -36.53 -19.96 18.32
C GLY A 111 -37.60 -19.39 19.27
N ASP A 112 -37.15 -19.03 20.48
CA ASP A 112 -37.95 -18.30 21.49
C ASP A 112 -37.55 -16.82 21.51
N PRO A 113 -38.47 -15.88 21.13
CA PRO A 113 -38.14 -14.47 21.12
C PRO A 113 -37.92 -13.87 22.52
N THR A 114 -38.33 -14.58 23.60
CA THR A 114 -38.07 -14.17 24.97
C THR A 114 -36.68 -14.60 25.46
N ASN A 115 -36.06 -15.59 24.78
CA ASN A 115 -34.71 -16.08 25.03
C ASN A 115 -33.97 -16.34 23.71
N PRO A 116 -33.71 -15.31 22.90
CA PRO A 116 -33.22 -15.48 21.53
C PRO A 116 -31.75 -15.97 21.44
N PHE A 117 -31.01 -15.90 22.55
CA PHE A 117 -29.60 -16.31 22.62
C PHE A 117 -29.40 -17.69 23.24
N VAL A 118 -30.47 -18.50 23.39
CA VAL A 118 -30.31 -19.87 23.87
C VAL A 118 -29.50 -20.72 22.90
N ILE A 119 -28.54 -21.47 23.45
CA ILE A 119 -27.84 -22.51 22.72
C ILE A 119 -28.58 -23.81 22.95
N PHE A 120 -29.11 -24.41 21.87
CA PHE A 120 -29.83 -25.69 21.97
C PHE A 120 -28.88 -26.79 22.48
N PRO A 121 -29.33 -27.69 23.37
CA PRO A 121 -28.48 -28.75 23.95
C PRO A 121 -27.75 -29.62 22.89
N GLU A 122 -28.44 -30.01 21.83
CA GLU A 122 -27.89 -30.80 20.72
C GLU A 122 -26.80 -30.05 19.97
N VAL A 123 -26.89 -28.73 19.82
CA VAL A 123 -25.86 -27.88 19.24
C VAL A 123 -24.65 -27.82 20.17
N ALA A 124 -24.87 -27.63 21.47
CA ALA A 124 -23.80 -27.64 22.47
C ALA A 124 -23.03 -28.97 22.46
N GLU A 125 -23.74 -30.10 22.42
CA GLU A 125 -23.14 -31.45 22.33
C GLU A 125 -22.32 -31.62 21.05
N LEU A 126 -22.87 -31.23 19.88
CA LEU A 126 -22.18 -31.28 18.58
C LEU A 126 -20.85 -30.52 18.64
N TYR A 127 -20.88 -29.28 19.15
CA TYR A 127 -19.68 -28.45 19.25
C TYR A 127 -18.68 -28.98 20.29
N ALA A 128 -19.15 -29.54 21.41
CA ALA A 128 -18.29 -30.15 22.42
C ALA A 128 -17.53 -31.37 21.83
N LYS A 129 -18.23 -32.24 21.08
CA LYS A 129 -17.64 -33.37 20.37
C LYS A 129 -16.59 -32.88 19.37
N ARG A 130 -16.95 -31.90 18.51
CA ARG A 130 -16.02 -31.35 17.53
C ARG A 130 -14.82 -30.66 18.16
N THR A 131 -15.01 -29.95 19.26
CA THR A 131 -13.92 -29.34 20.01
C THR A 131 -12.92 -30.38 20.51
N THR A 132 -13.40 -31.51 20.99
CA THR A 132 -12.55 -32.62 21.44
C THR A 132 -11.72 -33.19 20.27
N GLU A 133 -12.36 -33.41 19.13
CA GLU A 133 -11.67 -33.88 17.91
C GLU A 133 -10.61 -32.88 17.46
N LEU A 134 -10.94 -31.58 17.42
CA LEU A 134 -10.00 -30.52 17.01
C LEU A 134 -8.83 -30.39 17.98
N LYS A 135 -9.04 -30.49 19.30
CA LYS A 135 -7.95 -30.51 20.28
C LYS A 135 -6.98 -31.64 20.03
N LYS A 136 -7.49 -32.84 19.70
CA LYS A 136 -6.62 -34.00 19.37
C LYS A 136 -5.80 -33.72 18.10
N ILE A 137 -6.44 -33.25 17.02
CA ILE A 137 -5.76 -32.90 15.77
C ILE A 137 -4.69 -31.82 16.00
N MET A 138 -4.99 -30.81 16.83
CA MET A 138 -4.04 -29.75 17.14
C MET A 138 -2.86 -30.26 17.96
N ALA A 139 -3.09 -31.14 18.94
CA ALA A 139 -2.02 -31.75 19.71
C ALA A 139 -1.06 -32.56 18.81
N GLU A 140 -1.61 -33.34 17.86
CA GLU A 140 -0.83 -34.09 16.87
C GLU A 140 0.00 -33.17 15.98
N LYS A 141 -0.60 -32.06 15.47
CA LYS A 141 0.09 -31.06 14.65
C LYS A 141 1.22 -30.36 15.44
N TYR A 142 0.97 -29.98 16.69
CA TYR A 142 2.00 -29.36 17.52
C TYR A 142 3.15 -30.32 17.82
N ALA A 143 2.85 -31.62 18.09
CA ALA A 143 3.86 -32.64 18.28
C ALA A 143 4.71 -32.85 17.01
N ALA A 144 4.05 -32.90 15.83
CA ALA A 144 4.74 -33.02 14.55
C ALA A 144 5.62 -31.77 14.26
N LYS A 145 5.12 -30.56 14.53
CA LYS A 145 5.89 -29.31 14.40
C LYS A 145 7.11 -29.30 15.32
N ALA A 146 6.95 -29.73 16.57
CA ALA A 146 8.06 -29.82 17.54
C ALA A 146 9.12 -30.84 17.11
N ALA A 147 8.70 -32.01 16.62
CA ALA A 147 9.60 -33.04 16.09
C ALA A 147 10.36 -32.52 14.85
N TRP A 148 9.66 -31.87 13.93
CA TRP A 148 10.27 -31.24 12.75
C TRP A 148 11.29 -30.17 13.15
N ALA A 149 10.94 -29.28 14.09
CA ALA A 149 11.84 -28.22 14.57
C ALA A 149 13.12 -28.79 15.20
N LYS A 150 12.98 -29.88 15.98
CA LYS A 150 14.13 -30.61 16.55
C LYS A 150 15.03 -31.22 15.46
N ALA A 151 14.44 -31.76 14.41
CA ALA A 151 15.16 -32.34 13.28
C ALA A 151 15.76 -31.29 12.31
N ASN A 152 15.22 -30.05 12.31
CA ASN A 152 15.62 -28.98 11.42
C ASN A 152 15.80 -27.64 12.15
N PRO A 153 16.76 -27.55 13.11
CA PRO A 153 16.85 -26.37 14.01
C PRO A 153 17.09 -25.07 13.29
N GLU A 154 17.90 -25.03 12.25
CA GLU A 154 18.17 -23.81 11.45
C GLU A 154 16.93 -23.34 10.69
N LYS A 155 16.20 -24.27 10.06
CA LYS A 155 14.96 -23.93 9.35
C LYS A 155 13.86 -23.49 10.31
N ALA A 156 13.81 -24.09 11.50
CA ALA A 156 12.84 -23.71 12.53
C ALA A 156 13.12 -22.30 13.06
N ALA A 157 14.37 -21.97 13.34
CA ALA A 157 14.77 -20.62 13.75
C ALA A 157 14.46 -19.58 12.66
N LYS A 158 14.74 -19.92 11.40
CA LYS A 158 14.42 -19.05 10.25
C LYS A 158 12.91 -18.83 10.12
N LEU A 159 12.10 -19.87 10.22
CA LEU A 159 10.65 -19.78 10.17
C LEU A 159 10.10 -18.90 11.31
N GLU A 160 10.61 -19.08 12.53
CA GLU A 160 10.25 -18.26 13.68
C GLU A 160 10.62 -16.79 13.46
N MET A 161 11.81 -16.50 12.92
CA MET A 161 12.25 -15.15 12.57
C MET A 161 11.31 -14.53 11.54
N PHE A 162 10.95 -15.22 10.46
CA PHE A 162 10.07 -14.70 9.42
C PHE A 162 8.68 -14.34 9.96
N PHE A 163 8.13 -15.15 10.87
CA PHE A 163 6.83 -14.88 11.49
C PHE A 163 6.89 -13.98 12.73
N SER A 164 8.08 -13.53 13.14
CA SER A 164 8.25 -12.67 14.33
C SER A 164 7.68 -11.26 14.16
N GLY A 165 7.44 -10.82 12.92
CA GLY A 165 7.02 -9.46 12.59
C GLY A 165 8.12 -8.40 12.81
N LYS A 166 9.37 -8.81 13.07
CA LYS A 166 10.50 -7.89 13.23
C LYS A 166 11.03 -7.41 11.88
N ALA A 167 11.62 -6.22 11.86
CA ALA A 167 12.34 -5.72 10.70
C ALA A 167 13.54 -6.65 10.40
N PRO A 168 13.85 -6.89 9.11
CA PRO A 168 15.01 -7.71 8.74
C PRO A 168 16.32 -6.96 9.01
N GLU A 169 17.36 -7.70 9.31
CA GLU A 169 18.71 -7.16 9.38
C GLU A 169 19.27 -6.98 7.96
N VAL A 170 19.72 -5.77 7.63
CA VAL A 170 20.29 -5.42 6.32
C VAL A 170 21.59 -4.64 6.54
N ASN A 171 22.62 -5.00 5.81
CA ASN A 171 23.88 -4.25 5.79
C ASN A 171 23.75 -3.03 4.87
N TRP A 172 23.14 -1.96 5.37
CA TRP A 172 22.92 -0.72 4.63
C TRP A 172 24.22 -0.04 4.19
N ALA A 173 25.28 -0.16 4.98
CA ALA A 173 26.59 0.46 4.68
C ALA A 173 27.30 -0.18 3.46
N ALA A 174 26.90 -1.40 3.09
CA ALA A 174 27.44 -2.06 1.91
C ALA A 174 26.73 -1.70 0.60
N ILE A 175 25.69 -0.87 0.67
CA ILE A 175 24.93 -0.44 -0.51
C ILE A 175 25.53 0.84 -1.05
N GLU A 176 26.35 0.71 -2.09
CA GLU A 176 26.99 1.84 -2.77
C GLU A 176 26.08 2.38 -3.86
N GLN A 177 25.80 3.67 -3.82
CA GLN A 177 24.99 4.36 -4.82
C GLN A 177 25.88 5.02 -5.88
N LYS A 178 25.37 5.02 -7.11
CA LYS A 178 25.97 5.80 -8.20
C LYS A 178 25.44 7.23 -8.14
N ALA A 179 26.32 8.20 -8.16
CA ALA A 179 25.94 9.60 -8.21
C ALA A 179 25.25 9.98 -9.52
N GLY A 180 24.38 10.98 -9.47
CA GLY A 180 23.74 11.56 -10.65
C GLY A 180 22.74 10.64 -11.36
N VAL A 181 22.13 9.68 -10.64
CA VAL A 181 21.11 8.80 -11.19
C VAL A 181 19.71 9.18 -10.72
N ALA A 182 18.69 8.71 -11.44
CA ALA A 182 17.31 8.79 -11.01
C ALA A 182 17.08 8.00 -9.70
N THR A 183 16.23 8.48 -8.82
CA THR A 183 15.96 7.76 -7.55
C THR A 183 15.31 6.39 -7.78
N ARG A 184 14.57 6.16 -8.88
CA ARG A 184 14.13 4.80 -9.26
C ARG A 184 15.32 3.87 -9.58
N ALA A 185 16.40 4.38 -10.16
CA ALA A 185 17.61 3.58 -10.44
C ALA A 185 18.40 3.30 -9.15
N ALA A 186 18.46 4.27 -8.23
CA ALA A 186 18.99 4.08 -6.89
C ALA A 186 18.16 3.04 -6.11
N SER A 187 16.83 3.08 -6.23
CA SER A 187 15.94 2.05 -5.67
C SER A 187 16.25 0.65 -6.22
N ALA A 188 16.55 0.52 -7.53
CA ALA A 188 16.97 -0.77 -8.11
C ALA A 188 18.25 -1.31 -7.48
N THR A 189 19.22 -0.44 -7.16
CA THR A 189 20.44 -0.81 -6.44
C THR A 189 20.12 -1.39 -5.07
N VAL A 190 19.23 -0.70 -4.30
CA VAL A 190 18.79 -1.19 -2.98
C VAL A 190 18.02 -2.50 -3.12
N LEU A 191 17.07 -2.60 -4.06
CA LEU A 191 16.30 -3.83 -4.32
C LEU A 191 17.20 -5.02 -4.68
N SER A 192 18.29 -4.78 -5.46
CA SER A 192 19.26 -5.83 -5.76
C SER A 192 20.00 -6.33 -4.51
N ALA A 193 20.32 -5.44 -3.56
CA ALA A 193 20.92 -5.80 -2.30
C ALA A 193 19.91 -6.53 -1.38
N LEU A 194 18.67 -6.05 -1.28
CA LEU A 194 17.61 -6.69 -0.50
C LEU A 194 17.30 -8.10 -0.99
N ALA A 195 17.30 -8.32 -2.32
CA ALA A 195 17.07 -9.65 -2.89
C ALA A 195 18.08 -10.72 -2.44
N THR A 196 19.27 -10.31 -2.01
CA THR A 196 20.33 -11.20 -1.53
C THR A 196 20.42 -11.27 0.00
N GLN A 197 19.87 -10.29 0.71
CA GLN A 197 19.98 -10.18 2.17
C GLN A 197 18.66 -10.51 2.89
N VAL A 198 17.51 -10.37 2.22
CA VAL A 198 16.18 -10.56 2.82
C VAL A 198 15.42 -11.66 2.09
N GLU A 199 15.65 -12.90 2.53
CA GLU A 199 15.16 -14.11 1.86
C GLU A 199 13.62 -14.18 1.76
N ASN A 200 12.90 -13.60 2.71
CA ASN A 200 11.45 -13.61 2.75
C ASN A 200 10.79 -12.35 2.14
N MET A 201 11.53 -11.56 1.38
CA MET A 201 10.95 -10.45 0.63
C MET A 201 10.35 -10.94 -0.69
N ILE A 202 9.15 -10.47 -1.01
CA ILE A 202 8.47 -10.69 -2.30
C ILE A 202 8.21 -9.34 -2.94
N VAL A 203 8.66 -9.18 -4.18
CA VAL A 203 8.43 -7.95 -4.96
C VAL A 203 7.49 -8.24 -6.12
N ALA A 204 6.55 -7.35 -6.36
CA ALA A 204 5.60 -7.41 -7.48
C ALA A 204 5.73 -6.19 -8.39
N SER A 205 5.35 -6.34 -9.65
CA SER A 205 5.19 -5.21 -10.58
C SER A 205 3.96 -5.39 -11.47
N ALA A 206 3.31 -4.27 -11.80
CA ALA A 206 2.17 -4.21 -12.70
C ALA A 206 2.62 -4.10 -14.18
N ASP A 207 3.40 -5.08 -14.64
CA ASP A 207 3.97 -5.15 -16.00
C ASP A 207 4.96 -4.02 -16.36
N LEU A 208 5.54 -3.37 -15.36
CA LEU A 208 6.41 -2.21 -15.52
C LEU A 208 7.82 -2.41 -14.95
N SER A 209 8.22 -3.62 -14.58
CA SER A 209 9.44 -3.89 -13.80
C SER A 209 10.73 -3.32 -14.42
N ASN A 210 10.83 -3.29 -15.73
CA ASN A 210 11.96 -2.71 -16.45
C ASN A 210 11.96 -1.16 -16.40
N SER A 211 10.81 -0.53 -16.19
CA SER A 211 10.65 0.93 -16.12
C SER A 211 10.56 1.44 -14.68
N ASP A 212 9.75 0.82 -13.83
CA ASP A 212 9.66 1.15 -12.40
C ASP A 212 10.90 0.68 -11.61
N LYS A 213 11.80 -0.06 -12.28
CA LYS A 213 13.08 -0.54 -11.75
C LYS A 213 13.00 -1.59 -10.65
N THR A 214 11.84 -2.22 -10.46
CA THR A 214 11.72 -3.41 -9.60
C THR A 214 12.47 -4.60 -10.21
N ASP A 215 12.87 -4.54 -11.50
CA ASP A 215 13.75 -5.50 -12.16
C ASP A 215 15.14 -5.61 -11.48
N GLY A 216 15.53 -4.63 -10.68
CA GLY A 216 16.71 -4.73 -9.82
C GLY A 216 16.64 -5.92 -8.86
N PHE A 217 15.45 -6.18 -8.31
CA PHE A 217 15.16 -7.36 -7.50
C PHE A 217 15.03 -8.62 -8.36
N LEU A 218 14.25 -8.56 -9.45
CA LEU A 218 13.99 -9.69 -10.33
C LEU A 218 15.27 -10.31 -10.90
N LYS A 219 16.29 -9.50 -11.23
CA LYS A 219 17.59 -9.97 -11.73
C LYS A 219 18.38 -10.84 -10.75
N LYS A 220 18.00 -10.85 -9.47
CA LYS A 220 18.62 -11.67 -8.41
C LYS A 220 17.81 -12.89 -8.02
N THR A 221 16.60 -13.03 -8.56
CA THR A 221 15.66 -14.12 -8.34
C THR A 221 14.97 -14.48 -9.66
N HIS A 222 13.80 -15.08 -9.60
CA HIS A 222 12.94 -15.30 -10.76
C HIS A 222 11.46 -15.12 -10.37
N ALA A 223 10.61 -14.99 -11.39
CA ALA A 223 9.18 -14.81 -11.18
C ALA A 223 8.48 -16.15 -10.85
N PHE A 224 7.42 -16.05 -10.07
CA PHE A 224 6.49 -17.17 -9.85
C PHE A 224 5.92 -17.68 -11.17
N LYS A 225 5.80 -19.00 -11.27
CA LYS A 225 5.16 -19.72 -12.39
C LYS A 225 4.23 -20.80 -11.84
N LYS A 226 3.35 -21.30 -12.70
CA LYS A 226 2.57 -22.50 -12.37
C LYS A 226 3.53 -23.65 -12.04
N GLY A 227 3.40 -24.20 -10.82
CA GLY A 227 4.23 -25.30 -10.34
C GLY A 227 5.65 -24.92 -9.88
N ASP A 228 6.04 -23.64 -9.93
CA ASP A 228 7.33 -23.15 -9.44
C ASP A 228 7.16 -21.84 -8.66
N PHE A 229 7.22 -21.93 -7.35
CA PHE A 229 7.15 -20.83 -6.39
C PHE A 229 8.48 -20.63 -5.65
N SER A 230 9.60 -21.13 -6.19
CA SER A 230 10.93 -20.99 -5.58
C SER A 230 11.53 -19.60 -5.78
N GLY A 231 11.00 -18.79 -6.71
CA GLY A 231 11.37 -17.40 -6.87
C GLY A 231 10.74 -16.48 -5.83
N ALA A 232 11.00 -15.17 -5.98
CA ALA A 232 10.50 -14.15 -5.06
C ALA A 232 9.91 -12.92 -5.79
N PHE A 233 9.52 -13.09 -7.06
CA PHE A 233 8.96 -12.01 -7.86
C PHE A 233 7.57 -12.36 -8.39
N PHE A 234 6.61 -11.46 -8.22
CA PHE A 234 5.23 -11.63 -8.68
C PHE A 234 4.95 -10.71 -9.88
N GLN A 235 4.83 -11.29 -11.07
CA GLN A 235 4.37 -10.60 -12.27
C GLN A 235 2.84 -10.48 -12.21
N ALA A 236 2.36 -9.32 -11.80
CA ALA A 236 0.93 -9.11 -11.59
C ALA A 236 0.15 -8.80 -12.88
N GLY A 237 0.86 -8.43 -13.96
CA GLY A 237 0.23 -7.85 -15.15
C GLY A 237 -0.29 -6.44 -14.89
N VAL A 238 -0.98 -5.85 -15.86
CA VAL A 238 -1.58 -4.52 -15.73
C VAL A 238 -2.83 -4.61 -14.85
N ALA A 239 -2.63 -4.80 -13.54
CA ALA A 239 -3.70 -5.04 -12.56
C ALA A 239 -3.29 -4.51 -11.17
N GLU A 240 -3.12 -3.20 -11.05
CA GLU A 240 -2.59 -2.51 -9.86
C GLU A 240 -3.40 -2.80 -8.61
N LEU A 241 -4.73 -2.75 -8.69
CA LEU A 241 -5.60 -3.05 -7.56
C LEU A 241 -5.41 -4.49 -7.06
N THR A 242 -5.42 -5.44 -7.99
CA THR A 242 -5.22 -6.87 -7.65
C THR A 242 -3.84 -7.11 -7.05
N MET A 243 -2.79 -6.51 -7.63
CA MET A 243 -1.43 -6.59 -7.12
C MET A 243 -1.34 -6.08 -5.68
N ALA A 244 -1.91 -4.91 -5.41
CA ALA A 244 -1.94 -4.33 -4.07
C ALA A 244 -2.71 -5.22 -3.08
N CYS A 245 -3.88 -5.76 -3.47
CA CYS A 245 -4.66 -6.68 -2.64
C CYS A 245 -3.90 -7.98 -2.35
N CYS A 246 -3.18 -8.53 -3.34
CA CYS A 246 -2.32 -9.70 -3.12
C CYS A 246 -1.21 -9.41 -2.11
N CYS A 247 -0.54 -8.25 -2.21
CA CYS A 247 0.48 -7.83 -1.25
C CYS A 247 -0.09 -7.63 0.17
N ILE A 248 -1.30 -7.07 0.28
CA ILE A 248 -2.00 -6.96 1.58
C ILE A 248 -2.27 -8.36 2.16
N GLY A 249 -2.76 -9.29 1.33
CA GLY A 249 -2.99 -10.68 1.74
C GLY A 249 -1.71 -11.38 2.20
N MET A 250 -0.59 -11.17 1.51
CA MET A 250 0.73 -11.69 1.91
C MET A 250 1.17 -11.10 3.26
N ALA A 251 1.01 -9.79 3.47
CA ALA A 251 1.34 -9.13 4.73
C ALA A 251 0.48 -9.64 5.89
N LEU A 252 -0.83 -9.85 5.68
CA LEU A 252 -1.76 -10.40 6.66
C LEU A 252 -1.44 -11.86 7.02
N HIS A 253 -1.03 -12.67 6.04
CA HIS A 253 -0.58 -14.04 6.28
C HIS A 253 0.66 -14.06 7.17
N GLY A 254 1.54 -13.07 7.01
CA GLY A 254 2.83 -13.01 7.71
C GLY A 254 3.89 -13.92 7.08
N GLY A 255 5.10 -13.85 7.64
CA GLY A 255 6.24 -14.65 7.17
C GLY A 255 6.93 -14.09 5.94
N VAL A 256 6.35 -13.12 5.24
CA VAL A 256 6.92 -12.45 4.06
C VAL A 256 6.81 -10.94 4.15
N ILE A 257 7.70 -10.24 3.47
CA ILE A 257 7.72 -8.77 3.36
C ILE A 257 7.34 -8.39 1.92
N PRO A 258 6.08 -8.01 1.66
CA PRO A 258 5.64 -7.67 0.32
C PRO A 258 5.97 -6.24 -0.06
N ALA A 259 6.42 -6.06 -1.31
CA ALA A 259 6.54 -4.77 -1.98
C ALA A 259 5.94 -4.85 -3.38
N CYS A 260 5.35 -3.77 -3.89
CA CYS A 260 4.79 -3.72 -5.23
C CYS A 260 5.01 -2.39 -5.92
N GLY A 261 5.35 -2.45 -7.20
CA GLY A 261 5.76 -1.31 -8.03
C GLY A 261 4.83 -1.03 -9.20
N THR A 262 4.64 0.27 -9.47
CA THR A 262 4.01 0.82 -10.67
C THR A 262 4.42 2.29 -10.83
N PHE A 263 3.90 3.00 -11.84
CA PHE A 263 4.06 4.46 -11.95
C PHE A 263 3.16 5.17 -10.93
N PHE A 264 3.59 6.34 -10.47
CA PHE A 264 2.91 7.03 -9.40
C PHE A 264 1.49 7.48 -9.76
N VAL A 265 1.26 7.90 -10.99
CA VAL A 265 -0.09 8.24 -11.47
C VAL A 265 -1.06 7.05 -11.33
N PHE A 266 -0.57 5.82 -11.51
CA PHE A 266 -1.39 4.62 -11.38
C PHE A 266 -1.65 4.19 -9.93
N SER A 267 -1.10 4.92 -8.95
CA SER A 267 -1.56 4.82 -7.56
C SER A 267 -3.07 5.07 -7.44
N ASP A 268 -3.67 5.80 -8.38
CA ASP A 268 -5.12 6.01 -8.45
C ASP A 268 -5.91 4.70 -8.54
N TYR A 269 -5.40 3.72 -9.31
CA TYR A 269 -6.01 2.39 -9.41
C TYR A 269 -5.80 1.56 -8.15
N MET A 270 -4.83 1.91 -7.30
CA MET A 270 -4.50 1.18 -6.06
C MET A 270 -5.16 1.80 -4.82
N LYS A 271 -5.69 3.02 -4.88
CA LYS A 271 -6.16 3.80 -3.70
C LYS A 271 -7.08 3.03 -2.76
N PRO A 272 -8.10 2.27 -3.22
CA PRO A 272 -8.93 1.48 -2.30
C PRO A 272 -8.11 0.48 -1.48
N ALA A 273 -7.16 -0.22 -2.12
CA ALA A 273 -6.28 -1.17 -1.46
C ALA A 273 -5.29 -0.48 -0.52
N VAL A 274 -4.69 0.64 -0.94
CA VAL A 274 -3.79 1.45 -0.10
C VAL A 274 -4.49 1.91 1.18
N ARG A 275 -5.73 2.40 1.05
CA ARG A 275 -6.56 2.78 2.19
C ARG A 275 -6.83 1.59 3.11
N MET A 276 -7.12 0.41 2.56
CA MET A 276 -7.31 -0.81 3.35
C MET A 276 -6.03 -1.26 4.04
N ALA A 277 -4.87 -1.18 3.39
CA ALA A 277 -3.58 -1.47 4.02
C ALA A 277 -3.33 -0.57 5.25
N ALA A 278 -3.64 0.73 5.12
CA ALA A 278 -3.53 1.69 6.21
C ALA A 278 -4.52 1.39 7.36
N LEU A 279 -5.78 1.09 7.04
CA LEU A 279 -6.82 0.74 8.02
C LEU A 279 -6.50 -0.56 8.76
N MET A 280 -5.95 -1.56 8.05
CA MET A 280 -5.53 -2.86 8.60
C MET A 280 -4.17 -2.82 9.29
N GLU A 281 -3.44 -1.68 9.20
CA GLU A 281 -2.10 -1.52 9.79
C GLU A 281 -1.09 -2.56 9.29
N VAL A 282 -1.09 -2.85 7.98
CA VAL A 282 -0.20 -3.84 7.37
C VAL A 282 0.98 -3.20 6.62
N PRO A 283 2.22 -3.72 6.76
CA PRO A 283 3.45 -3.06 6.32
C PRO A 283 3.81 -3.34 4.85
N VAL A 284 2.87 -3.15 3.92
CA VAL A 284 3.16 -3.24 2.48
C VAL A 284 4.04 -2.07 2.03
N LYS A 285 5.02 -2.33 1.16
CA LYS A 285 5.88 -1.31 0.56
C LYS A 285 5.36 -1.00 -0.86
N PHE A 286 4.77 0.17 -1.04
CA PHE A 286 4.32 0.66 -2.34
C PHE A 286 5.46 1.44 -2.99
N ILE A 287 5.93 0.99 -4.14
CA ILE A 287 7.03 1.58 -4.92
C ILE A 287 6.39 2.31 -6.09
N TRP A 288 6.40 3.64 -6.06
CA TRP A 288 5.83 4.47 -7.10
C TRP A 288 6.91 5.30 -7.78
N THR A 289 7.10 5.06 -9.06
CA THR A 289 8.10 5.78 -9.87
C THR A 289 7.42 6.76 -10.82
N HIS A 290 8.21 7.57 -11.54
CA HIS A 290 7.65 8.60 -12.41
C HIS A 290 6.85 9.63 -11.60
N ASP A 291 7.55 10.23 -10.64
CA ASP A 291 7.00 10.97 -9.50
C ASP A 291 6.28 12.28 -9.84
N ALA A 292 6.47 12.84 -11.06
CA ALA A 292 5.93 14.13 -11.45
C ALA A 292 5.96 14.35 -12.97
N PHE A 293 5.66 15.56 -13.44
CA PHE A 293 5.59 15.95 -14.87
C PHE A 293 6.87 15.65 -15.69
N ARG A 294 8.03 15.43 -15.02
CA ARG A 294 9.29 15.02 -15.66
C ARG A 294 9.26 13.59 -16.22
N VAL A 295 8.11 12.93 -16.21
CA VAL A 295 7.82 11.76 -17.05
C VAL A 295 8.05 12.12 -18.51
N GLY A 296 7.64 13.31 -18.92
CA GLY A 296 8.06 13.93 -20.17
C GLY A 296 7.11 13.60 -21.32
N GLU A 297 7.61 12.90 -22.34
CA GLU A 297 6.91 12.71 -23.61
C GLU A 297 5.62 11.88 -23.48
N ASP A 298 5.48 11.05 -22.46
CA ASP A 298 4.24 10.26 -22.19
C ASP A 298 3.05 11.18 -21.84
N GLY A 299 3.33 12.38 -21.33
CA GLY A 299 2.36 13.46 -21.16
C GLY A 299 1.38 13.29 -19.99
N PRO A 300 0.30 14.08 -19.97
CA PRO A 300 -0.60 14.24 -18.82
C PRO A 300 -1.21 12.95 -18.27
N THR A 301 -1.40 11.94 -19.10
CA THR A 301 -1.96 10.64 -18.67
C THR A 301 -1.00 9.83 -17.77
N HIS A 302 0.29 10.20 -17.75
CA HIS A 302 1.34 9.55 -17.00
C HIS A 302 2.03 10.47 -15.98
N GLU A 303 1.66 11.74 -15.95
CA GLU A 303 2.25 12.77 -15.11
C GLU A 303 1.40 13.02 -13.86
N PRO A 304 1.82 12.55 -12.68
CA PRO A 304 1.12 12.84 -11.43
C PRO A 304 1.25 14.33 -11.07
N VAL A 305 0.16 14.92 -10.61
CA VAL A 305 0.08 16.30 -10.12
C VAL A 305 -0.53 16.34 -8.73
N GLU A 306 -1.74 15.79 -8.59
CA GLU A 306 -2.49 15.74 -7.34
C GLU A 306 -2.17 14.51 -6.48
N GLN A 307 -1.55 13.47 -7.04
CA GLN A 307 -1.31 12.20 -6.36
C GLN A 307 -0.44 12.37 -5.11
N GLU A 308 0.60 13.23 -5.15
CA GLU A 308 1.45 13.45 -3.97
C GLU A 308 0.64 14.07 -2.83
N ALA A 309 -0.17 15.10 -3.10
CA ALA A 309 -1.03 15.72 -2.09
C ALA A 309 -2.00 14.71 -1.48
N GLN A 310 -2.64 13.87 -2.32
CA GLN A 310 -3.56 12.83 -1.86
C GLN A 310 -2.89 11.78 -0.97
N ILE A 311 -1.69 11.32 -1.31
CA ILE A 311 -0.95 10.34 -0.52
C ILE A 311 -0.42 10.96 0.77
N ARG A 312 0.02 12.22 0.74
CA ARG A 312 0.43 12.94 1.94
C ARG A 312 -0.69 13.16 2.95
N LEU A 313 -1.96 13.16 2.54
CA LEU A 313 -3.08 13.12 3.49
C LEU A 313 -3.08 11.84 4.33
N MET A 314 -2.61 10.70 3.79
CA MET A 314 -2.53 9.45 4.53
C MET A 314 -1.48 9.49 5.65
N GLU A 315 -0.40 10.27 5.51
CA GLU A 315 0.57 10.44 6.60
C GLU A 315 0.07 11.41 7.71
N LYS A 316 -0.95 12.23 7.43
CA LYS A 316 -1.60 13.11 8.40
C LYS A 316 -2.75 12.41 9.14
N LEU A 317 -3.38 11.41 8.52
CA LEU A 317 -4.41 10.59 9.13
C LEU A 317 -3.81 9.68 10.21
N LYS A 318 -4.43 9.63 11.38
CA LYS A 318 -4.03 8.72 12.46
C LYS A 318 -4.78 7.40 12.36
N ASN A 319 -4.06 6.29 12.57
CA ASN A 319 -4.67 4.98 12.73
C ASN A 319 -5.27 4.81 14.14
N HIS A 320 -5.89 3.66 14.43
CA HIS A 320 -6.52 3.40 15.72
C HIS A 320 -5.53 3.36 16.91
N LYS A 321 -4.23 3.20 16.64
CA LYS A 321 -3.17 3.25 17.66
C LYS A 321 -2.58 4.66 17.84
N GLY A 322 -3.09 5.65 17.12
CA GLY A 322 -2.63 7.04 17.21
C GLY A 322 -1.36 7.34 16.40
N HIS A 323 -0.85 6.38 15.61
CA HIS A 323 0.29 6.60 14.70
C HIS A 323 -0.19 7.14 13.36
N ASN A 324 0.73 7.71 12.57
CA ASN A 324 0.44 8.06 11.18
C ASN A 324 0.01 6.81 10.42
N SER A 325 -1.07 6.89 9.65
CA SER A 325 -1.63 5.71 8.98
C SER A 325 -0.77 5.19 7.83
N MET A 326 0.19 5.99 7.36
CA MET A 326 1.14 5.65 6.31
C MET A 326 2.46 6.39 6.50
N LEU A 327 3.58 5.77 6.15
CA LEU A 327 4.87 6.41 5.98
C LEU A 327 5.02 6.81 4.51
N VAL A 328 5.24 8.10 4.22
CA VAL A 328 5.43 8.61 2.85
C VAL A 328 6.83 9.17 2.71
N LEU A 329 7.57 8.70 1.70
CA LEU A 329 8.97 9.05 1.47
C LEU A 329 9.21 9.41 0.00
N ARG A 330 9.68 10.63 -0.26
CA ARG A 330 10.07 11.11 -1.58
C ARG A 330 11.50 11.67 -1.52
N PRO A 331 12.52 10.80 -1.73
CA PRO A 331 13.92 11.15 -1.55
C PRO A 331 14.44 12.07 -2.65
N ALA A 332 15.40 12.95 -2.26
CA ALA A 332 15.97 13.99 -3.12
C ALA A 332 17.05 13.46 -4.07
N ASP A 333 17.75 12.38 -3.72
CA ASP A 333 18.82 11.80 -4.55
C ASP A 333 19.05 10.31 -4.24
N ALA A 334 20.13 9.77 -4.80
CA ALA A 334 20.45 8.35 -4.68
C ALA A 334 20.78 7.93 -3.22
N GLU A 335 21.52 8.76 -2.49
CA GLU A 335 21.88 8.46 -1.10
C GLU A 335 20.68 8.54 -0.16
N GLU A 336 19.86 9.58 -0.31
CA GLU A 336 18.61 9.71 0.45
C GLU A 336 17.64 8.56 0.14
N THR A 337 17.69 7.98 -1.09
CA THR A 337 16.92 6.79 -1.47
C THR A 337 17.30 5.57 -0.62
N THR A 338 18.57 5.40 -0.29
CA THR A 338 19.01 4.30 0.61
C THR A 338 18.43 4.47 2.01
N VAL A 339 18.41 5.71 2.53
CA VAL A 339 17.79 6.02 3.83
C VAL A 339 16.27 5.78 3.78
N ALA A 340 15.61 6.18 2.70
CA ALA A 340 14.18 5.95 2.52
C ALA A 340 13.83 4.44 2.53
N TRP A 341 14.60 3.61 1.86
CA TRP A 341 14.43 2.16 1.92
C TRP A 341 14.69 1.58 3.30
N LYS A 342 15.72 2.06 4.01
CA LYS A 342 15.97 1.65 5.40
C LYS A 342 14.74 1.92 6.27
N LEU A 343 14.20 3.13 6.24
CA LEU A 343 12.99 3.50 6.98
C LEU A 343 11.78 2.64 6.56
N ALA A 344 11.65 2.35 5.26
CA ALA A 344 10.60 1.50 4.75
C ALA A 344 10.69 0.06 5.31
N MET A 345 11.88 -0.51 5.40
CA MET A 345 12.09 -1.87 5.93
C MET A 345 11.92 -1.92 7.45
N GLU A 346 12.28 -0.84 8.16
CA GLU A 346 12.07 -0.69 9.61
C GLU A 346 10.60 -0.44 9.97
N ASN A 347 9.80 0.09 9.05
CA ASN A 347 8.36 0.30 9.27
C ASN A 347 7.59 -1.01 9.13
N ILE A 348 7.34 -1.67 10.25
CA ILE A 348 6.64 -2.97 10.34
C ILE A 348 5.17 -2.86 10.75
N SER A 349 4.62 -1.67 10.90
CA SER A 349 3.29 -1.45 11.50
C SER A 349 2.30 -0.71 10.61
N THR A 350 2.77 -0.10 9.52
CA THR A 350 1.91 0.67 8.59
C THR A 350 2.45 0.54 7.16
N PRO A 351 1.63 0.77 6.13
CA PRO A 351 2.13 0.79 4.76
C PRO A 351 3.13 1.93 4.56
N THR A 352 4.04 1.74 3.61
CA THR A 352 5.02 2.76 3.19
C THR A 352 4.84 3.09 1.73
N ALA A 353 4.78 4.37 1.40
CA ALA A 353 4.90 4.91 0.04
C ALA A 353 6.36 5.34 -0.22
N LEU A 354 6.96 4.80 -1.25
CA LEU A 354 8.27 5.17 -1.77
C LEU A 354 8.08 5.79 -3.14
N ILE A 355 8.31 7.10 -3.26
CA ILE A 355 8.03 7.89 -4.48
C ILE A 355 9.35 8.29 -5.12
N PHE A 356 9.58 7.83 -6.37
CA PHE A 356 10.87 7.94 -7.04
C PHE A 356 10.79 8.62 -8.42
N SER A 357 11.81 9.43 -8.72
CA SER A 357 11.93 10.14 -10.00
C SER A 357 12.19 9.21 -11.19
N ARG A 358 11.71 9.62 -12.37
CA ARG A 358 12.07 9.01 -13.65
C ARG A 358 13.39 9.55 -14.19
N GLN A 359 13.58 10.86 -14.12
CA GLN A 359 14.76 11.56 -14.61
C GLN A 359 15.94 11.44 -13.62
N ASN A 360 17.14 11.59 -14.17
CA ASN A 360 18.35 11.69 -13.35
C ASN A 360 18.33 12.98 -12.51
N ILE A 361 18.92 12.89 -11.31
CA ILE A 361 18.98 14.00 -10.34
C ILE A 361 20.45 14.23 -9.97
N THR A 362 20.83 15.50 -9.86
CA THR A 362 22.12 15.87 -9.28
C THR A 362 22.10 15.60 -7.78
N ASN A 363 23.12 14.93 -7.26
CA ASN A 363 23.24 14.68 -5.83
C ASN A 363 23.26 15.98 -5.04
N LEU A 364 22.82 15.91 -3.80
CA LEU A 364 22.94 17.00 -2.83
C LEU A 364 24.42 17.36 -2.58
N PRO A 365 24.72 18.56 -2.06
CA PRO A 365 26.08 19.01 -1.86
C PRO A 365 26.94 18.03 -1.05
N ALA A 366 28.23 17.97 -1.37
CA ALA A 366 29.19 17.18 -0.61
C ALA A 366 29.19 17.55 0.89
N GLY A 367 29.35 16.55 1.76
CA GLY A 367 29.28 16.74 3.22
C GLY A 367 27.85 16.72 3.77
N ASN A 368 26.81 16.43 2.95
CA ASN A 368 25.46 16.26 3.42
C ASN A 368 25.34 15.05 4.36
N ASP A 369 24.70 15.22 5.52
CA ASP A 369 24.41 14.13 6.47
C ASP A 369 23.06 13.49 6.14
N TYR A 370 23.06 12.52 5.28
CA TYR A 370 21.84 11.81 4.85
C TYR A 370 21.13 11.05 5.97
N SER A 371 21.81 10.76 7.10
CA SER A 371 21.17 10.12 8.24
C SER A 371 20.04 10.98 8.84
N GLN A 372 20.10 12.29 8.65
CA GLN A 372 19.09 13.23 9.12
C GLN A 372 17.75 13.11 8.35
N ALA A 373 17.75 12.54 7.16
CA ALA A 373 16.53 12.26 6.39
C ALA A 373 15.53 11.38 7.20
N ALA A 374 16.04 10.56 8.11
CA ALA A 374 15.22 9.78 9.04
C ALA A 374 14.32 10.63 9.95
N LYS A 375 14.60 11.92 10.09
CA LYS A 375 13.77 12.85 10.86
C LYS A 375 12.65 13.49 10.02
N GLY A 376 12.60 13.19 8.73
CA GLY A 376 11.54 13.62 7.81
C GLY A 376 11.77 14.96 7.12
N ALA A 377 12.50 15.89 7.75
CA ALA A 377 13.04 17.09 7.12
C ALA A 377 14.36 17.47 7.83
N TYR A 378 15.33 17.96 7.07
CA TYR A 378 16.65 18.32 7.60
C TYR A 378 17.34 19.37 6.74
N ILE A 379 18.35 20.03 7.31
CA ILE A 379 19.13 21.08 6.65
C ILE A 379 20.17 20.43 5.72
N VAL A 380 20.13 20.80 4.44
CA VAL A 380 21.10 20.35 3.42
C VAL A 380 22.44 21.04 3.65
N ALA A 381 23.55 20.33 3.41
CA ALA A 381 24.91 20.86 3.53
C ALA A 381 25.10 22.14 2.71
N GLY A 382 25.94 23.04 3.20
CA GLY A 382 26.17 24.33 2.58
C GLY A 382 25.09 25.39 2.85
N SER A 383 24.16 25.13 3.76
CA SER A 383 23.18 26.12 4.24
C SER A 383 23.82 27.13 5.21
N ASP A 384 23.30 28.37 5.22
CA ASP A 384 23.74 29.42 6.11
C ASP A 384 23.10 29.30 7.51
N GLU A 385 23.81 29.70 8.58
CA GLU A 385 23.33 29.58 9.96
C GLU A 385 22.12 30.49 10.26
N ASN A 386 22.18 31.76 9.80
CA ASN A 386 21.12 32.76 10.00
C ASN A 386 20.54 33.14 8.64
N PRO A 387 19.62 32.39 8.10
CA PRO A 387 19.09 32.63 6.77
C PRO A 387 18.11 33.80 6.72
N ASP A 388 18.15 34.55 5.61
CA ASP A 388 17.14 35.56 5.26
C ASP A 388 15.88 34.87 4.74
N VAL A 389 16.04 33.68 4.12
CA VAL A 389 14.93 32.86 3.58
C VAL A 389 15.30 31.37 3.67
N ILE A 390 14.29 30.54 3.92
CA ILE A 390 14.37 29.06 3.89
C ILE A 390 13.77 28.54 2.61
N LEU A 391 14.48 27.66 1.93
CA LEU A 391 14.03 26.95 0.72
C LEU A 391 13.68 25.51 1.11
N VAL A 392 12.46 25.04 0.83
CA VAL A 392 12.01 23.67 1.18
C VAL A 392 11.44 22.94 -0.02
N ALA A 393 11.84 21.69 -0.18
CA ALA A 393 11.30 20.78 -1.18
C ALA A 393 11.45 19.31 -0.72
N SER A 394 10.81 18.40 -1.45
CA SER A 394 11.07 16.96 -1.44
C SER A 394 11.46 16.50 -2.85
N GLY A 395 12.07 15.32 -2.97
CA GLY A 395 12.40 14.75 -4.28
C GLY A 395 13.36 15.60 -5.11
N SER A 396 13.21 15.52 -6.41
CA SER A 396 14.10 16.18 -7.38
C SER A 396 14.12 17.71 -7.27
N GLU A 397 13.12 18.33 -6.69
CA GLU A 397 13.02 19.79 -6.55
C GLU A 397 14.07 20.34 -5.57
N VAL A 398 14.62 19.53 -4.66
CA VAL A 398 15.70 19.95 -3.76
C VAL A 398 16.95 20.36 -4.56
N SER A 399 17.30 19.59 -5.60
CA SER A 399 18.45 19.96 -6.46
C SER A 399 18.20 21.26 -7.24
N THR A 400 16.96 21.53 -7.66
CA THR A 400 16.57 22.80 -8.29
C THR A 400 16.72 23.97 -7.30
N LEU A 401 16.33 23.78 -6.03
CA LEU A 401 16.53 24.77 -4.98
C LEU A 401 18.02 25.04 -4.72
N VAL A 402 18.87 24.00 -4.69
CA VAL A 402 20.33 24.15 -4.57
C VAL A 402 20.90 25.01 -5.68
N ALA A 403 20.51 24.76 -6.92
CA ALA A 403 20.95 25.57 -8.07
C ALA A 403 20.44 27.01 -7.99
N GLY A 404 19.19 27.23 -7.58
CA GLY A 404 18.63 28.58 -7.36
C GLY A 404 19.31 29.33 -6.23
N ALA A 405 19.71 28.63 -5.16
CA ALA A 405 20.44 29.19 -4.05
C ALA A 405 21.79 29.79 -4.46
N GLU A 406 22.48 29.19 -5.41
CA GLU A 406 23.74 29.74 -5.94
C GLU A 406 23.56 31.12 -6.60
N LEU A 407 22.43 31.31 -7.30
CA LEU A 407 22.10 32.61 -7.90
C LEU A 407 21.77 33.66 -6.83
N LEU A 408 20.98 33.29 -5.82
CA LEU A 408 20.58 34.18 -4.72
C LEU A 408 21.79 34.61 -3.87
N ARG A 409 22.74 33.72 -3.61
CA ARG A 409 23.97 34.03 -2.89
C ARG A 409 24.86 35.08 -3.57
N LYS A 410 24.83 35.13 -4.91
CA LYS A 410 25.54 36.21 -5.65
C LYS A 410 25.03 37.60 -5.28
N ASP A 411 23.79 37.70 -4.85
CA ASP A 411 23.16 38.93 -4.36
C ASP A 411 23.33 39.12 -2.85
N GLY A 412 24.13 38.29 -2.18
CA GLY A 412 24.40 38.35 -0.74
C GLY A 412 23.28 37.82 0.16
N ILE A 413 22.29 37.13 -0.40
CA ILE A 413 21.17 36.55 0.34
C ILE A 413 21.62 35.26 1.04
N LYS A 414 21.41 35.18 2.36
CA LYS A 414 21.70 33.99 3.16
C LYS A 414 20.52 33.00 3.09
N LEU A 415 20.85 31.75 2.87
CA LEU A 415 19.84 30.72 2.56
C LEU A 415 20.02 29.48 3.42
N ARG A 416 18.91 28.96 3.92
CA ARG A 416 18.81 27.59 4.41
C ARG A 416 18.06 26.74 3.40
N ILE A 417 18.61 25.61 3.02
CA ILE A 417 17.98 24.63 2.14
C ILE A 417 17.56 23.44 2.98
N VAL A 418 16.30 23.02 2.84
CA VAL A 418 15.70 21.92 3.60
C VAL A 418 15.23 20.86 2.62
N SER A 419 15.74 19.64 2.75
CA SER A 419 15.13 18.45 2.15
C SER A 419 14.08 17.92 3.11
N ALA A 420 12.85 17.72 2.62
CA ALA A 420 11.71 17.25 3.39
C ALA A 420 11.11 15.96 2.79
N PRO A 421 11.84 14.81 2.81
CA PRO A 421 11.36 13.58 2.22
C PRO A 421 10.05 13.07 2.84
N SER A 422 9.74 13.42 4.10
CA SER A 422 8.51 13.01 4.79
C SER A 422 8.01 14.08 5.76
N GLU A 423 6.93 14.77 5.41
CA GLU A 423 6.28 15.72 6.34
C GLU A 423 5.79 15.00 7.61
N GLY A 424 5.22 13.78 7.47
CA GLY A 424 4.69 13.03 8.60
C GLY A 424 5.74 12.69 9.64
N LEU A 425 6.94 12.26 9.22
CA LEU A 425 8.07 12.02 10.13
C LEU A 425 8.55 13.31 10.78
N PHE A 426 8.63 14.39 10.03
CA PHE A 426 9.04 15.69 10.54
C PHE A 426 8.07 16.21 11.61
N ARG A 427 6.77 16.09 11.39
CA ARG A 427 5.74 16.50 12.35
C ARG A 427 5.71 15.65 13.62
N ASN A 428 6.26 14.45 13.58
CA ASN A 428 6.42 13.60 14.76
C ASN A 428 7.68 13.94 15.59
N GLN A 429 8.57 14.82 15.10
CA GLN A 429 9.73 15.27 15.87
C GLN A 429 9.32 16.21 16.99
N ALA A 430 10.19 16.31 18.01
CA ALA A 430 10.00 17.28 19.09
C ALA A 430 9.86 18.73 18.54
N PRO A 431 9.01 19.58 19.14
CA PRO A 431 8.81 20.95 18.68
C PRO A 431 10.10 21.75 18.50
N GLY A 432 11.09 21.58 19.41
CA GLY A 432 12.38 22.24 19.30
C GLY A 432 13.18 21.82 18.07
N TYR A 433 13.07 20.57 17.63
CA TYR A 433 13.68 20.14 16.37
C TYR A 433 12.98 20.78 15.17
N GLN A 434 11.66 20.76 15.14
CA GLN A 434 10.88 21.38 14.05
C GLN A 434 11.23 22.87 13.93
N GLU A 435 11.28 23.60 15.05
CA GLU A 435 11.65 25.01 15.11
C GLU A 435 13.10 25.25 14.67
N SER A 436 14.04 24.34 14.97
CA SER A 436 15.43 24.46 14.52
C SER A 436 15.59 24.30 13.00
N ILE A 437 14.68 23.58 12.33
CA ILE A 437 14.72 23.36 10.88
C ILE A 437 13.94 24.45 10.14
N ILE A 438 12.67 24.67 10.50
CA ILE A 438 11.75 25.66 9.91
C ILE A 438 11.12 26.47 11.05
N PRO A 439 11.72 27.57 11.49
CA PRO A 439 11.15 28.44 12.50
C PRO A 439 9.79 29.00 12.07
N ALA A 440 8.84 29.12 13.03
CA ALA A 440 7.46 29.50 12.74
C ALA A 440 7.33 30.88 12.05
N ASN A 441 8.23 31.82 12.32
CA ASN A 441 8.22 33.15 11.73
C ASN A 441 9.19 33.35 10.56
N ALA A 442 9.78 32.25 10.05
CA ALA A 442 10.71 32.34 8.92
C ALA A 442 9.97 32.67 7.61
N LYS A 443 10.65 33.39 6.72
CA LYS A 443 10.24 33.47 5.32
C LYS A 443 10.60 32.13 4.67
N VAL A 444 9.63 31.41 4.14
CA VAL A 444 9.83 30.09 3.53
C VAL A 444 9.37 30.09 2.08
N PHE A 445 10.21 29.62 1.17
CA PHE A 445 9.86 29.32 -0.20
C PHE A 445 9.82 27.82 -0.42
N GLY A 446 8.68 27.30 -0.87
CA GLY A 446 8.48 25.90 -1.23
C GLY A 446 8.51 25.67 -2.75
N LEU A 447 9.11 24.55 -3.18
CA LEU A 447 9.07 24.11 -4.56
C LEU A 447 8.58 22.65 -4.63
N THR A 448 7.50 22.41 -5.37
CA THR A 448 6.94 21.08 -5.58
C THR A 448 6.50 20.89 -7.02
N ALA A 449 6.80 19.73 -7.61
CA ALA A 449 6.34 19.38 -8.96
C ALA A 449 4.87 18.91 -9.01
N GLY A 450 4.19 18.88 -7.87
CA GLY A 450 2.76 18.68 -7.71
C GLY A 450 2.03 19.97 -7.34
N LEU A 451 0.80 19.81 -6.81
CA LEU A 451 0.00 20.94 -6.33
C LEU A 451 0.69 21.68 -5.16
N PRO A 452 0.60 23.03 -5.10
CA PRO A 452 1.18 23.84 -4.00
C PRO A 452 0.78 23.36 -2.59
N VAL A 453 -0.46 22.89 -2.43
CA VAL A 453 -1.00 22.37 -1.16
C VAL A 453 -0.12 21.27 -0.54
N THR A 454 0.67 20.59 -1.34
CA THR A 454 1.61 19.54 -0.90
C THR A 454 2.61 20.07 0.13
N LEU A 455 3.06 21.33 0.01
CA LEU A 455 4.06 21.95 0.90
C LEU A 455 3.51 23.09 1.77
N GLU A 456 2.27 23.53 1.59
CA GLU A 456 1.69 24.63 2.39
C GLU A 456 1.80 24.40 3.89
N GLY A 457 1.67 23.15 4.34
CA GLY A 457 1.84 22.77 5.75
C GLY A 457 3.25 23.05 6.29
N LEU A 458 4.29 22.96 5.47
CA LEU A 458 5.68 23.24 5.84
C LEU A 458 6.04 24.72 5.65
N VAL A 459 5.48 25.36 4.65
CA VAL A 459 5.80 26.74 4.27
C VAL A 459 5.10 27.75 5.17
N GLY A 460 3.88 27.46 5.62
CA GLY A 460 3.11 28.32 6.51
C GLY A 460 2.54 29.57 5.83
N ALA A 461 1.84 30.40 6.62
CA ALA A 461 1.05 31.52 6.10
C ALA A 461 1.90 32.71 5.56
N HIS A 462 3.16 32.80 5.93
CA HIS A 462 4.08 33.88 5.54
C HIS A 462 5.02 33.50 4.40
N GLY A 463 4.86 32.30 3.87
CA GLY A 463 5.70 31.79 2.80
C GLY A 463 4.97 31.74 1.43
N LYS A 464 5.67 31.20 0.46
CA LYS A 464 5.15 31.00 -0.91
C LYS A 464 5.54 29.64 -1.42
N VAL A 465 4.62 28.94 -2.07
CA VAL A 465 4.90 27.69 -2.78
C VAL A 465 4.82 27.94 -4.28
N TRP A 466 5.82 27.48 -5.03
CA TRP A 466 5.74 27.32 -6.47
C TRP A 466 5.45 25.84 -6.75
N GLY A 467 4.35 25.56 -7.43
CA GLY A 467 3.89 24.23 -7.77
C GLY A 467 3.24 24.18 -9.13
N LEU A 468 2.81 23.01 -9.54
CA LEU A 468 2.06 22.80 -10.77
C LEU A 468 0.55 22.84 -10.47
N GLU A 469 -0.15 23.84 -11.00
CA GLU A 469 -1.58 24.07 -10.77
C GLU A 469 -2.47 23.62 -11.93
N SER A 470 -1.89 22.91 -12.91
CA SER A 470 -2.59 22.32 -14.05
C SER A 470 -2.09 20.93 -14.33
N PHE A 471 -2.80 20.16 -15.13
CA PHE A 471 -2.22 18.94 -15.70
C PHE A 471 -0.98 19.29 -16.52
N GLY A 472 -0.07 18.32 -16.64
CA GLY A 472 1.19 18.49 -17.36
C GLY A 472 1.03 18.51 -18.89
N PHE A 473 2.15 18.37 -19.58
CA PHE A 473 2.22 18.47 -21.05
C PHE A 473 3.21 17.44 -21.62
N SER A 474 2.93 16.96 -22.83
CA SER A 474 3.85 16.07 -23.54
C SER A 474 5.00 16.85 -24.19
N ALA A 475 6.20 16.74 -23.62
CA ALA A 475 7.45 17.28 -24.19
C ALA A 475 8.65 16.65 -23.47
N PRO A 476 9.89 16.77 -24.01
CA PRO A 476 11.09 16.43 -23.27
C PRO A 476 11.15 17.15 -21.92
N TYR A 477 11.46 16.46 -20.83
CA TYR A 477 11.34 16.99 -19.45
C TYR A 477 12.09 18.32 -19.23
N LYS A 478 13.22 18.55 -19.91
CA LYS A 478 13.97 19.81 -19.82
C LYS A 478 13.18 20.99 -20.40
N VAL A 479 12.40 20.75 -21.47
CA VAL A 479 11.51 21.75 -22.05
C VAL A 479 10.37 22.06 -21.07
N LEU A 480 9.86 21.01 -20.41
CA LEU A 480 8.83 21.18 -19.37
C LEU A 480 9.37 21.96 -18.17
N ASP A 481 10.59 21.67 -17.70
CA ASP A 481 11.25 22.44 -16.62
C ASP A 481 11.29 23.94 -16.96
N GLU A 482 11.70 24.29 -18.18
CA GLU A 482 11.76 25.68 -18.63
C GLU A 482 10.36 26.31 -18.72
N LYS A 483 9.41 25.64 -19.35
CA LYS A 483 8.06 26.17 -19.61
C LYS A 483 7.21 26.29 -18.33
N LEU A 484 7.37 25.36 -17.40
CA LEU A 484 6.64 25.33 -16.14
C LEU A 484 7.38 26.06 -15.01
N GLY A 485 8.60 26.55 -15.28
CA GLY A 485 9.35 27.37 -14.34
C GLY A 485 10.06 26.59 -13.22
N PHE A 486 10.41 25.31 -13.45
CA PHE A 486 11.17 24.52 -12.50
C PHE A 486 12.68 24.66 -12.74
N THR A 487 13.13 25.90 -12.78
CA THR A 487 14.53 26.28 -13.05
C THR A 487 15.12 27.12 -11.93
N ALA A 488 16.46 27.16 -11.86
CA ALA A 488 17.22 27.98 -10.91
C ALA A 488 16.84 29.48 -11.04
N GLU A 489 16.68 29.96 -12.27
CA GLU A 489 16.32 31.34 -12.58
C GLU A 489 14.93 31.72 -12.04
N ASN A 490 13.95 30.81 -12.17
CA ASN A 490 12.62 31.06 -11.63
C ASN A 490 12.64 31.00 -10.08
N VAL A 491 13.35 30.07 -9.48
CA VAL A 491 13.56 30.07 -8.00
C VAL A 491 14.11 31.42 -7.54
N TYR A 492 15.17 31.91 -8.20
CA TYR A 492 15.74 33.22 -7.93
C TYR A 492 14.68 34.32 -8.03
N LYS A 493 13.94 34.39 -9.15
CA LYS A 493 12.89 35.39 -9.38
C LYS A 493 11.79 35.35 -8.31
N GLN A 494 11.30 34.16 -7.97
CA GLN A 494 10.21 34.00 -7.01
C GLN A 494 10.63 34.37 -5.59
N VAL A 495 11.84 33.99 -5.19
CA VAL A 495 12.39 34.34 -3.87
C VAL A 495 12.66 35.83 -3.78
N LYS A 496 13.26 36.46 -4.79
CA LYS A 496 13.45 37.94 -4.83
C LYS A 496 12.15 38.69 -4.68
N ALA A 497 11.06 38.19 -5.24
CA ALA A 497 9.74 38.83 -5.15
C ALA A 497 9.10 38.69 -3.75
N MET A 498 9.62 37.81 -2.89
CA MET A 498 9.18 37.64 -1.50
C MET A 498 9.99 38.49 -0.49
N MET A 499 11.22 38.88 -0.86
CA MET A 499 12.14 39.63 -0.01
C MET A 499 11.72 41.08 0.16
#